data_13bd1316cd0e1bc13d197ae066bebfd2
#
_entry.id   13bd1316cd0e1bc13d197ae066bebfd2
#
_cell.length_a   1.000
_cell.length_b   1.000
_cell.length_c   1.000
_cell.angle_alpha   90.00
_cell.angle_beta   90.00
_cell.angle_gamma   90.00
#
_symmetry.space_group_name_H-M   'P 1'
#
loop_
_entity.id
_entity.type
_entity.pdbx_description
1 polymer ?
#
loop_
_entity_poly.entity_id
_entity_poly.type
_entity_poly.pdbx_seq_one_letter_code
_entity_poly.pdbx_strand_id
1 'polypeptide(L)'
;MGYNEYKNPVELWREKTGRKIPDDLSENQAIIRGKKSENLLIEHFKINNPNYTVGKLEKTLESLKYPFMSANLDGTLEHREFGKGVLEIKTATCFNSNQYYDIWIVKDEKGKYTIDDIPINYWLQIQHYLAVTGWQYAILYADIKLSFQNDRHILKKYICHRNEEAIKEIIEKELEFNSYIINDIEPVYRRKLQI
;
A
#
# COMPACT_ATOMS: atom_id res chain seq x y z
N MET A 1 -2.10 -8.46 10.43
CA MET A 1 -0.65 -8.52 10.17
C MET A 1 0.18 -7.56 11.03
N GLY A 2 -0.37 -6.56 11.71
CA GLY A 2 0.37 -5.70 12.65
C GLY A 2 1.31 -4.66 12.03
N TYR A 3 1.29 -4.50 10.70
CA TYR A 3 2.08 -3.49 10.00
C TYR A 3 1.30 -2.18 9.74
N ASN A 4 0.03 -2.11 10.15
CA ASN A 4 -0.72 -0.87 10.08
C ASN A 4 -0.50 -0.07 11.37
N GLU A 5 0.15 1.07 11.25
CA GLU A 5 0.43 1.97 12.38
C GLU A 5 -0.82 2.73 12.87
N TYR A 6 -1.83 2.83 12.01
CA TYR A 6 -3.02 3.66 12.26
C TYR A 6 -4.18 2.89 12.91
N LYS A 7 -4.20 1.54 12.79
CA LYS A 7 -5.35 0.76 13.25
C LYS A 7 -4.94 -0.65 13.67
N ASN A 8 -5.30 -1.05 14.88
CA ASN A 8 -5.05 -2.40 15.37
C ASN A 8 -6.20 -3.36 14.96
N PRO A 9 -6.01 -4.68 15.04
CA PRO A 9 -7.01 -5.66 14.63
C PRO A 9 -8.34 -5.55 15.41
N VAL A 10 -8.31 -5.18 16.68
CA VAL A 10 -9.55 -5.02 17.50
C VAL A 10 -10.38 -3.85 17.00
N GLU A 11 -9.74 -2.71 16.73
CA GLU A 11 -10.42 -1.54 16.19
C GLU A 11 -11.03 -1.83 14.82
N LEU A 12 -10.27 -2.50 13.94
CA LEU A 12 -10.75 -2.89 12.62
C LEU A 12 -11.95 -3.86 12.73
N TRP A 13 -11.88 -4.84 13.64
CA TRP A 13 -12.98 -5.77 13.89
C TRP A 13 -14.24 -5.03 14.37
N ARG A 14 -14.09 -4.10 15.32
CA ARG A 14 -15.23 -3.29 15.82
C ARG A 14 -15.89 -2.47 14.72
N GLU A 15 -15.11 -1.92 13.80
CA GLU A 15 -15.65 -1.21 12.64
C GLU A 15 -16.35 -2.15 11.67
N LYS A 16 -15.73 -3.29 11.34
CA LYS A 16 -16.30 -4.27 10.42
C LYS A 16 -17.59 -4.94 10.96
N THR A 17 -17.73 -5.04 12.28
CA THR A 17 -18.93 -5.58 12.94
C THR A 17 -19.95 -4.50 13.36
N GLY A 18 -19.74 -3.24 12.98
CA GLY A 18 -20.63 -2.11 13.28
C GLY A 18 -20.61 -1.62 14.74
N ARG A 19 -19.66 -2.12 15.55
CA ARG A 19 -19.51 -1.72 16.96
C ARG A 19 -18.80 -0.39 17.18
N LYS A 20 -18.07 0.04 16.15
CA LYS A 20 -17.43 1.37 16.10
C LYS A 20 -17.72 1.98 14.73
N ILE A 21 -18.15 3.23 14.73
CA ILE A 21 -18.22 4.03 13.49
C ILE A 21 -16.79 4.37 13.09
N PRO A 22 -16.38 4.14 11.83
CA PRO A 22 -15.06 4.58 11.36
C PRO A 22 -14.85 6.08 11.56
N ASP A 23 -13.64 6.46 11.87
CA ASP A 23 -13.29 7.87 12.04
C ASP A 23 -13.52 8.64 10.72
N ASP A 24 -14.16 9.79 10.80
CA ASP A 24 -14.31 10.67 9.63
C ASP A 24 -12.97 11.36 9.34
N LEU A 25 -12.35 10.98 8.23
CA LEU A 25 -11.08 11.52 7.78
C LEU A 25 -11.25 12.54 6.64
N SER A 26 -12.47 12.98 6.35
CA SER A 26 -12.77 13.89 5.23
C SER A 26 -12.05 15.24 5.33
N GLU A 27 -11.78 15.71 6.55
CA GLU A 27 -11.06 16.97 6.82
C GLU A 27 -9.54 16.78 7.05
N ASN A 28 -9.05 15.55 7.00
CA ASN A 28 -7.63 15.29 7.19
C ASN A 28 -6.81 15.84 6.02
N GLN A 29 -6.02 16.88 6.29
CA GLN A 29 -5.25 17.61 5.27
C GLN A 29 -4.24 16.72 4.53
N ALA A 30 -3.67 15.70 5.17
CA ALA A 30 -2.75 14.76 4.52
C ALA A 30 -3.49 13.90 3.49
N ILE A 31 -4.69 13.43 3.83
CA ILE A 31 -5.54 12.63 2.94
C ILE A 31 -6.06 13.48 1.77
N ILE A 32 -6.52 14.70 2.04
CA ILE A 32 -6.97 15.64 1.00
C ILE A 32 -5.82 15.95 0.03
N ARG A 33 -4.63 16.21 0.56
CA ARG A 33 -3.44 16.44 -0.27
C ARG A 33 -3.08 15.22 -1.09
N GLY A 34 -3.08 14.03 -0.48
CA GLY A 34 -2.82 12.76 -1.17
C GLY A 34 -3.75 12.57 -2.36
N LYS A 35 -5.06 12.69 -2.16
CA LYS A 35 -6.06 12.57 -3.24
C LYS A 35 -5.89 13.61 -4.35
N LYS A 36 -5.55 14.85 -4.01
CA LYS A 36 -5.28 15.90 -5.01
C LYS A 36 -4.00 15.62 -5.81
N SER A 37 -2.98 15.11 -5.17
CA SER A 37 -1.69 14.78 -5.80
C SER A 37 -1.76 13.52 -6.65
N GLU A 38 -2.63 12.57 -6.33
CA GLU A 38 -2.78 11.29 -7.04
C GLU A 38 -2.98 11.47 -8.54
N ASN A 39 -3.95 12.29 -8.95
CA ASN A 39 -4.21 12.52 -10.37
C ASN A 39 -3.01 13.18 -11.08
N LEU A 40 -2.33 14.12 -10.42
CA LEU A 40 -1.14 14.78 -10.96
C LEU A 40 0.01 13.80 -11.14
N LEU A 41 0.22 12.89 -10.16
CA LEU A 41 1.25 11.87 -10.22
C LEU A 41 0.95 10.80 -11.27
N ILE A 42 -0.32 10.45 -11.48
CA ILE A 42 -0.74 9.57 -12.57
C ILE A 42 -0.40 10.20 -13.93
N GLU A 43 -0.72 11.48 -14.15
CA GLU A 43 -0.38 12.17 -15.39
C GLU A 43 1.14 12.30 -15.56
N HIS A 44 1.86 12.61 -14.49
CA HIS A 44 3.31 12.64 -14.52
C HIS A 44 3.92 11.27 -14.86
N PHE A 45 3.34 10.19 -14.30
CA PHE A 45 3.75 8.83 -14.62
C PHE A 45 3.54 8.50 -16.10
N LYS A 46 2.38 8.84 -16.68
CA LYS A 46 2.06 8.62 -18.11
C LYS A 46 3.08 9.28 -19.03
N ILE A 47 3.41 10.55 -18.75
CA ILE A 47 4.36 11.33 -19.55
C ILE A 47 5.76 10.66 -19.55
N ASN A 48 6.20 10.20 -18.38
CA ASN A 48 7.55 9.65 -18.21
C ASN A 48 7.66 8.14 -18.50
N ASN A 49 6.54 7.47 -18.72
CA ASN A 49 6.51 6.03 -18.98
C ASN A 49 5.57 5.69 -20.15
N PRO A 50 5.86 6.14 -21.37
CA PRO A 50 4.97 6.02 -22.52
C PRO A 50 4.71 4.57 -22.97
N ASN A 51 5.52 3.60 -22.50
CA ASN A 51 5.32 2.19 -22.77
C ASN A 51 4.19 1.55 -21.97
N TYR A 52 3.61 2.28 -21.01
CA TYR A 52 2.49 1.82 -20.21
C TYR A 52 1.22 2.58 -20.61
N THR A 53 0.16 1.84 -20.90
CA THR A 53 -1.18 2.42 -20.95
C THR A 53 -1.74 2.44 -19.54
N VAL A 54 -2.11 3.62 -19.04
CA VAL A 54 -2.67 3.78 -17.69
C VAL A 54 -4.17 3.94 -17.78
N GLY A 55 -4.91 3.06 -17.14
CA GLY A 55 -6.35 3.11 -16.95
C GLY A 55 -6.75 3.48 -15.53
N LYS A 56 -8.02 3.84 -15.33
CA LYS A 56 -8.63 4.05 -14.02
C LYS A 56 -9.79 3.09 -13.84
N LEU A 57 -9.94 2.52 -12.66
CA LEU A 57 -11.10 1.75 -12.27
C LEU A 57 -11.88 2.55 -11.22
N GLU A 58 -13.15 2.83 -11.50
CA GLU A 58 -14.02 3.59 -10.59
C GLU A 58 -14.72 2.71 -9.55
N LYS A 59 -14.50 1.39 -9.63
CA LYS A 59 -15.13 0.42 -8.74
C LYS A 59 -14.10 -0.39 -7.97
N THR A 60 -14.49 -0.76 -6.76
CA THR A 60 -13.76 -1.74 -5.96
C THR A 60 -13.75 -3.09 -6.69
N LEU A 61 -12.58 -3.70 -6.78
CA LEU A 61 -12.42 -5.08 -7.23
C LEU A 61 -12.58 -6.01 -6.03
N GLU A 62 -13.22 -7.15 -6.26
CA GLU A 62 -13.34 -8.22 -5.27
C GLU A 62 -12.69 -9.48 -5.81
N SER A 63 -12.03 -10.23 -4.94
CA SER A 63 -11.44 -11.51 -5.30
C SER A 63 -12.54 -12.54 -5.59
N LEU A 64 -12.48 -13.18 -6.75
CA LEU A 64 -13.42 -14.25 -7.10
C LEU A 64 -13.35 -15.44 -6.14
N LYS A 65 -12.17 -15.72 -5.58
CA LYS A 65 -11.96 -16.85 -4.67
C LYS A 65 -12.21 -16.50 -3.21
N TYR A 66 -11.93 -15.28 -2.82
CA TYR A 66 -12.03 -14.78 -1.45
C TYR A 66 -12.81 -13.45 -1.42
N PRO A 67 -14.17 -13.48 -1.46
CA PRO A 67 -14.98 -12.27 -1.63
C PRO A 67 -14.81 -11.18 -0.54
N PHE A 68 -14.26 -11.55 0.63
CA PHE A 68 -13.90 -10.61 1.68
C PHE A 68 -12.63 -9.78 1.38
N MET A 69 -11.84 -10.23 0.38
CA MET A 69 -10.66 -9.50 -0.09
C MET A 69 -11.07 -8.55 -1.22
N SER A 70 -10.78 -7.27 -1.04
CA SER A 70 -11.11 -6.24 -2.02
C SER A 70 -9.96 -5.27 -2.24
N ALA A 71 -9.90 -4.67 -3.43
CA ALA A 71 -8.87 -3.73 -3.83
C ALA A 71 -9.48 -2.49 -4.50
N ASN A 72 -9.08 -1.31 -4.01
CA ASN A 72 -9.29 -0.03 -4.67
C ASN A 72 -7.95 0.39 -5.26
N LEU A 73 -7.83 0.38 -6.57
CA LEU A 73 -6.59 0.69 -7.26
C LEU A 73 -6.56 2.16 -7.65
N ASP A 74 -5.43 2.84 -7.45
CA ASP A 74 -5.22 4.21 -7.91
C ASP A 74 -5.17 4.24 -9.45
N GLY A 75 -4.63 3.19 -10.07
CA GLY A 75 -4.62 3.01 -11.52
C GLY A 75 -4.35 1.57 -11.94
N THR A 76 -4.65 1.29 -13.21
CA THR A 76 -4.27 0.04 -13.86
C THR A 76 -3.21 0.30 -14.91
N LEU A 77 -2.34 -0.67 -15.12
CA LEU A 77 -1.30 -0.64 -16.13
C LEU A 77 -1.58 -1.70 -17.19
N GLU A 78 -1.26 -1.38 -18.43
CA GLU A 78 -1.13 -2.35 -19.49
C GLU A 78 0.21 -2.13 -20.20
N HIS A 79 1.02 -3.16 -20.26
CA HIS A 79 2.31 -3.15 -20.92
C HIS A 79 2.38 -4.29 -21.95
N ARG A 80 2.98 -4.04 -23.10
CA ARG A 80 3.00 -5.00 -24.21
C ARG A 80 3.62 -6.37 -23.83
N GLU A 81 4.65 -6.36 -22.99
CA GLU A 81 5.37 -7.58 -22.59
C GLU A 81 4.86 -8.14 -21.25
N PHE A 82 4.51 -7.27 -20.30
CA PHE A 82 4.15 -7.67 -18.94
C PHE A 82 2.64 -7.84 -18.72
N GLY A 83 1.83 -7.46 -19.72
CA GLY A 83 0.37 -7.51 -19.62
C GLY A 83 -0.20 -6.50 -18.62
N LYS A 84 -1.23 -6.93 -17.87
CA LYS A 84 -1.92 -6.09 -16.89
C LYS A 84 -1.16 -6.00 -15.56
N GLY A 85 -1.14 -4.81 -14.99
CA GLY A 85 -0.53 -4.53 -13.69
C GLY A 85 -1.27 -3.47 -12.90
N VAL A 86 -0.85 -3.24 -11.66
CA VAL A 86 -1.38 -2.21 -10.76
C VAL A 86 -0.45 -0.99 -10.79
N LEU A 87 -1.02 0.21 -10.84
CA LEU A 87 -0.34 1.44 -10.50
C LEU A 87 -0.80 1.89 -9.13
N GLU A 88 0.13 1.95 -8.19
CA GLU A 88 -0.09 2.46 -6.84
C GLU A 88 0.65 3.78 -6.68
N ILE A 89 -0.06 4.81 -6.24
CA ILE A 89 0.48 6.16 -6.02
C ILE A 89 0.66 6.39 -4.52
N LYS A 90 1.80 6.91 -4.13
CA LYS A 90 2.04 7.31 -2.74
C LYS A 90 2.62 8.71 -2.65
N THR A 91 2.14 9.45 -1.66
CA THR A 91 2.78 10.68 -1.20
C THR A 91 3.26 10.49 0.23
N ALA A 92 4.50 10.85 0.50
CA ALA A 92 5.08 10.77 1.83
C ALA A 92 5.80 12.07 2.17
N THR A 93 5.88 12.38 3.47
CA THR A 93 6.70 13.49 3.96
C THR A 93 7.70 12.96 4.98
N CYS A 94 8.98 13.18 4.73
CA CYS A 94 10.05 12.89 5.67
C CYS A 94 10.50 14.20 6.33
N PHE A 95 10.39 14.26 7.65
CA PHE A 95 10.73 15.45 8.43
C PHE A 95 12.22 15.50 8.81
N ASN A 96 12.91 14.36 8.73
CA ASN A 96 14.35 14.25 8.97
C ASN A 96 14.96 13.17 8.07
N SER A 97 16.31 13.17 8.03
CA SER A 97 17.06 12.22 7.19
C SER A 97 16.83 10.75 7.58
N ASN A 98 16.73 10.45 8.89
CA ASN A 98 16.54 9.07 9.34
C ASN A 98 15.24 8.49 8.81
N GLN A 99 14.12 9.25 8.86
CA GLN A 99 12.85 8.81 8.28
C GLN A 99 12.99 8.45 6.79
N TYR A 100 13.74 9.26 6.03
CA TYR A 100 13.97 8.95 4.61
C TYR A 100 14.80 7.69 4.42
N TYR A 101 15.94 7.61 5.12
CA TYR A 101 16.88 6.50 4.95
C TYR A 101 16.33 5.19 5.52
N ASP A 102 15.66 5.22 6.66
CA ASP A 102 15.17 3.99 7.30
C ASP A 102 13.90 3.42 6.61
N ILE A 103 13.14 4.26 5.92
CA ILE A 103 11.89 3.84 5.26
C ILE A 103 12.10 3.54 3.78
N TRP A 104 12.88 4.36 3.07
CA TRP A 104 12.93 4.35 1.60
C TRP A 104 14.25 3.85 1.02
N ILE A 105 15.22 3.50 1.83
CA ILE A 105 16.55 3.04 1.39
C ILE A 105 16.97 1.82 2.20
N VAL A 106 17.34 0.75 1.51
CA VAL A 106 17.85 -0.48 2.15
C VAL A 106 19.31 -0.31 2.54
N LYS A 107 19.66 -0.87 3.70
CA LYS A 107 21.04 -1.04 4.15
C LYS A 107 21.47 -2.48 3.86
N ASP A 108 22.67 -2.67 3.31
CA ASP A 108 23.30 -3.97 3.23
C ASP A 108 23.71 -4.50 4.61
N GLU A 109 24.22 -5.73 4.67
CA GLU A 109 24.68 -6.36 5.91
C GLU A 109 25.81 -5.59 6.62
N LYS A 110 26.49 -4.68 5.91
CA LYS A 110 27.53 -3.79 6.45
C LYS A 110 27.01 -2.43 6.87
N GLY A 111 25.69 -2.23 6.79
CA GLY A 111 25.02 -0.97 7.11
C GLY A 111 25.19 0.14 6.07
N LYS A 112 25.70 -0.19 4.86
CA LYS A 112 25.82 0.76 3.76
C LYS A 112 24.51 0.81 2.98
N TYR A 113 24.04 2.00 2.68
CA TYR A 113 22.87 2.19 1.80
C TYR A 113 23.23 1.78 0.36
N THR A 114 22.56 0.77 -0.16
CA THR A 114 22.92 0.18 -1.46
C THR A 114 21.81 0.22 -2.48
N ILE A 115 20.58 0.00 -2.05
CA ILE A 115 19.42 -0.16 -2.94
C ILE A 115 18.22 0.53 -2.31
N ASP A 116 17.45 1.21 -3.13
CA ASP A 116 16.12 1.68 -2.75
C ASP A 116 15.17 0.49 -2.66
N ASP A 117 14.39 0.41 -1.59
CA ASP A 117 13.42 -0.66 -1.42
C ASP A 117 12.01 -0.09 -1.19
N ILE A 118 11.02 -0.96 -1.39
CA ILE A 118 9.63 -0.62 -1.14
C ILE A 118 9.37 -0.77 0.37
N PRO A 119 8.85 0.27 1.06
CA PRO A 119 8.45 0.12 2.45
C PRO A 119 7.49 -1.05 2.63
N ILE A 120 7.73 -1.88 3.65
CA ILE A 120 7.06 -3.16 3.85
C ILE A 120 5.52 -3.05 3.87
N ASN A 121 4.98 -1.98 4.43
CA ASN A 121 3.53 -1.73 4.45
C ASN A 121 2.95 -1.53 3.04
N TYR A 122 3.66 -0.80 2.16
CA TYR A 122 3.24 -0.61 0.76
C TYR A 122 3.45 -1.88 -0.06
N TRP A 123 4.54 -2.60 0.18
CA TRP A 123 4.79 -3.88 -0.47
C TRP A 123 3.69 -4.90 -0.14
N LEU A 124 3.29 -5.03 1.13
CA LEU A 124 2.18 -5.90 1.55
C LEU A 124 0.85 -5.48 0.94
N GLN A 125 0.56 -4.17 0.87
CA GLN A 125 -0.63 -3.66 0.19
C GLN A 125 -0.64 -4.05 -1.28
N ILE A 126 0.49 -3.93 -1.96
CA ILE A 126 0.65 -4.32 -3.36
C ILE A 126 0.46 -5.84 -3.53
N GLN A 127 1.05 -6.67 -2.67
CA GLN A 127 0.86 -8.13 -2.74
C GLN A 127 -0.62 -8.50 -2.51
N HIS A 128 -1.32 -7.82 -1.62
CA HIS A 128 -2.77 -7.98 -1.46
C HIS A 128 -3.52 -7.62 -2.76
N TYR A 129 -3.19 -6.51 -3.41
CA TYR A 129 -3.82 -6.13 -4.68
C TYR A 129 -3.55 -7.14 -5.80
N LEU A 130 -2.32 -7.68 -5.85
CA LEU A 130 -1.96 -8.73 -6.79
C LEU A 130 -2.68 -10.05 -6.47
N ALA A 131 -2.97 -10.33 -5.19
CA ALA A 131 -3.81 -11.47 -4.80
C ALA A 131 -5.25 -11.32 -5.29
N VAL A 132 -5.83 -10.13 -5.15
CA VAL A 132 -7.22 -9.83 -5.57
C VAL A 132 -7.36 -9.85 -7.09
N THR A 133 -6.42 -9.24 -7.81
CA THR A 133 -6.48 -9.06 -9.28
C THR A 133 -6.02 -10.29 -10.05
N GLY A 134 -5.14 -11.11 -9.47
CA GLY A 134 -4.43 -12.18 -10.17
C GLY A 134 -3.32 -11.68 -11.10
N TRP A 135 -3.00 -10.38 -11.10
CA TRP A 135 -1.98 -9.80 -11.97
C TRP A 135 -0.57 -10.09 -11.45
N GLN A 136 0.43 -9.96 -12.34
CA GLN A 136 1.79 -10.42 -12.08
C GLN A 136 2.73 -9.33 -11.53
N TYR A 137 2.37 -8.06 -11.69
CA TYR A 137 3.21 -6.96 -11.24
C TYR A 137 2.39 -5.73 -10.85
N ALA A 138 3.04 -4.88 -10.11
CA ALA A 138 2.60 -3.52 -9.81
C ALA A 138 3.78 -2.54 -9.95
N ILE A 139 3.46 -1.27 -10.16
CA ILE A 139 4.41 -0.18 -10.02
C ILE A 139 3.94 0.68 -8.86
N LEU A 140 4.81 0.83 -7.86
CA LEU A 140 4.68 1.87 -6.85
C LEU A 140 5.35 3.14 -7.38
N TYR A 141 4.57 4.22 -7.49
CA TYR A 141 5.08 5.53 -7.88
C TYR A 141 4.90 6.51 -6.73
N ALA A 142 6.01 6.88 -6.10
CA ALA A 142 6.01 7.63 -4.85
C ALA A 142 6.62 9.02 -5.02
N ASP A 143 5.90 10.04 -4.53
CA ASP A 143 6.43 11.40 -4.32
C ASP A 143 6.77 11.58 -2.84
N ILE A 144 8.07 11.71 -2.57
CA ILE A 144 8.62 11.82 -1.23
C ILE A 144 9.12 13.25 -1.01
N LYS A 145 8.40 13.97 -0.17
CA LYS A 145 8.78 15.32 0.24
C LYS A 145 9.79 15.27 1.38
N LEU A 146 10.95 15.88 1.20
CA LEU A 146 11.99 16.02 2.21
C LEU A 146 11.89 17.41 2.86
N SER A 147 11.14 17.53 3.96
CA SER A 147 10.94 18.82 4.66
C SER A 147 12.24 19.37 5.26
N PHE A 148 13.20 18.50 5.59
CA PHE A 148 14.52 18.89 6.09
C PHE A 148 15.48 19.36 4.99
N GLN A 149 15.09 19.28 3.70
CA GLN A 149 15.86 19.75 2.54
C GLN A 149 15.06 20.77 1.73
N ASN A 150 14.57 21.80 2.36
CA ASN A 150 13.81 22.89 1.73
C ASN A 150 12.62 22.38 0.91
N ASP A 151 11.89 21.42 1.47
CA ASP A 151 10.72 20.81 0.82
C ASP A 151 11.02 20.16 -0.54
N ARG A 152 12.24 19.66 -0.72
CA ARG A 152 12.62 18.95 -1.94
C ARG A 152 11.76 17.72 -2.14
N HIS A 153 11.29 17.51 -3.38
CA HIS A 153 10.56 16.32 -3.78
C HIS A 153 11.46 15.31 -4.50
N ILE A 154 11.32 14.05 -4.15
CA ILE A 154 11.99 12.92 -4.81
C ILE A 154 10.89 11.99 -5.34
N LEU A 155 10.89 11.79 -6.66
CA LEU A 155 10.02 10.81 -7.30
C LEU A 155 10.75 9.48 -7.41
N LYS A 156 10.13 8.41 -6.89
CA LYS A 156 10.64 7.04 -6.98
C LYS A 156 9.65 6.15 -7.71
N LYS A 157 10.19 5.24 -8.51
CA LYS A 157 9.43 4.21 -9.21
C LYS A 157 10.01 2.84 -8.87
N TYR A 158 9.17 1.99 -8.30
CA TYR A 158 9.53 0.62 -7.95
C TYR A 158 8.66 -0.35 -8.73
N ILE A 159 9.26 -1.37 -9.32
CA ILE A 159 8.54 -2.49 -9.92
C ILE A 159 8.45 -3.59 -8.88
N CYS A 160 7.24 -3.96 -8.51
CA CYS A 160 6.95 -4.99 -7.54
C CYS A 160 6.36 -6.19 -8.25
N HIS A 161 7.05 -7.31 -8.24
CA HIS A 161 6.54 -8.56 -8.78
C HIS A 161 5.67 -9.30 -7.77
N ARG A 162 4.73 -10.09 -8.28
CA ARG A 162 3.89 -10.98 -7.50
C ARG A 162 4.76 -11.99 -6.75
N ASN A 163 4.50 -12.15 -5.46
CA ASN A 163 5.16 -13.10 -4.59
C ASN A 163 4.14 -14.07 -4.00
N GLU A 164 4.15 -15.33 -4.45
CA GLU A 164 3.14 -16.31 -4.07
C GLU A 164 3.23 -16.73 -2.58
N GLU A 165 4.44 -16.73 -2.00
CA GLU A 165 4.63 -17.06 -0.58
C GLU A 165 4.01 -15.98 0.31
N ALA A 166 4.31 -14.73 0.03
CA ALA A 166 3.73 -13.61 0.74
C ALA A 166 2.20 -13.53 0.55
N ILE A 167 1.72 -13.76 -0.66
CA ILE A 167 0.28 -13.79 -0.94
C ILE A 167 -0.41 -14.89 -0.16
N LYS A 168 0.20 -16.07 -0.05
CA LYS A 168 -0.33 -17.16 0.77
C LYS A 168 -0.44 -16.75 2.24
N GLU A 169 0.60 -16.15 2.82
CA GLU A 169 0.54 -15.64 4.19
C GLU A 169 -0.52 -14.55 4.38
N ILE A 170 -0.65 -13.63 3.41
CA ILE A 170 -1.69 -12.60 3.42
C ILE A 170 -3.07 -13.22 3.46
N ILE A 171 -3.34 -14.18 2.58
CA ILE A 171 -4.63 -14.87 2.50
C ILE A 171 -4.93 -15.62 3.82
N GLU A 172 -3.94 -16.33 4.38
CA GLU A 172 -4.10 -17.05 5.65
C GLU A 172 -4.46 -16.10 6.79
N LYS A 173 -3.79 -14.95 6.89
CA LYS A 173 -4.06 -13.93 7.91
C LYS A 173 -5.41 -13.24 7.72
N GLU A 174 -5.81 -12.99 6.51
CA GLU A 174 -7.11 -12.39 6.21
C GLU A 174 -8.26 -13.38 6.42
N LEU A 175 -8.07 -14.67 6.12
CA LEU A 175 -9.00 -15.74 6.47
C LEU A 175 -9.18 -15.85 8.00
N GLU A 176 -8.07 -15.83 8.75
CA GLU A 176 -8.10 -15.81 10.22
C GLU A 176 -8.90 -14.61 10.71
N PHE A 177 -8.61 -13.41 10.21
CA PHE A 177 -9.32 -12.20 10.60
C PHE A 177 -10.80 -12.23 10.22
N ASN A 178 -11.12 -12.70 9.02
CA ASN A 178 -12.49 -12.85 8.56
C ASN A 178 -13.29 -13.86 9.42
N SER A 179 -12.63 -14.90 9.95
CA SER A 179 -13.26 -15.83 10.87
C SER A 179 -13.69 -15.16 12.18
N TYR A 180 -12.93 -14.20 12.69
CA TYR A 180 -13.34 -13.41 13.86
C TYR A 180 -14.59 -12.57 13.57
N ILE A 181 -14.72 -12.04 12.35
CA ILE A 181 -15.90 -11.27 11.93
C ILE A 181 -17.13 -12.19 11.83
N ILE A 182 -17.00 -13.32 11.13
CA ILE A 182 -18.12 -14.26 10.88
C ILE A 182 -18.64 -14.88 12.19
N ASN A 183 -17.72 -15.27 13.08
CA ASN A 183 -18.07 -15.91 14.34
C ASN A 183 -18.38 -14.91 15.46
N ASP A 184 -18.31 -13.63 15.17
CA ASP A 184 -18.53 -12.55 16.14
C ASP A 184 -17.61 -12.61 17.38
N ILE A 185 -16.35 -12.95 17.16
CA ILE A 185 -15.33 -13.09 18.21
C ILE A 185 -14.33 -11.94 18.11
N GLU A 186 -14.21 -11.15 19.18
CA GLU A 186 -13.21 -10.08 19.22
C GLU A 186 -11.79 -10.67 19.22
N PRO A 187 -10.91 -10.27 18.27
CA PRO A 187 -9.54 -10.79 18.21
C PRO A 187 -8.71 -10.35 19.42
N VAL A 188 -7.86 -11.22 19.94
CA VAL A 188 -6.92 -10.87 21.01
C VAL A 188 -5.72 -10.15 20.38
N TYR A 189 -5.55 -8.87 20.68
CA TYR A 189 -4.41 -8.10 20.27
C TYR A 189 -3.50 -7.75 21.44
N ARG A 190 -2.29 -8.31 21.46
CA ARG A 190 -1.24 -7.90 22.38
C ARG A 190 -0.24 -7.02 21.62
N ARG A 191 -0.17 -5.75 22.01
CA ARG A 191 0.84 -4.85 21.45
C ARG A 191 2.22 -5.47 21.71
N LYS A 192 3.00 -5.72 20.64
CA LYS A 192 4.41 -6.11 20.83
C LYS A 192 5.11 -4.96 21.54
N LEU A 193 5.61 -5.21 22.73
CA LEU A 193 6.53 -4.27 23.37
C LEU A 193 7.76 -4.19 22.47
N GLN A 194 8.04 -2.99 21.97
CA GLN A 194 9.36 -2.72 21.38
C GLN A 194 10.33 -2.68 22.56
N ILE A 195 11.08 -3.77 22.74
CA ILE A 195 12.19 -3.88 23.68
C ILE A 195 13.45 -3.50 22.90
#